data_90272191e0ad316659fb29053a071cb3
#
_entry.id   90272191e0ad316659fb29053a071cb3
#
_cell.length_a   1.000
_cell.length_b   1.000
_cell.length_c   1.000
_cell.angle_alpha   90.00
_cell.angle_beta   90.00
_cell.angle_gamma   90.00
#
_symmetry.space_group_name_H-M   'P 1'
#
loop_
_entity.id
_entity.type
_entity.pdbx_description
1 polymer ?
#
loop_
_entity_poly.entity_id
_entity_poly.type
_entity_poly.pdbx_seq_one_letter_code
_entity_poly.pdbx_strand_id
1 'polypeptide(L)'
;MNINKEYHKNVINTWTWDFYKKYKNSPWRWADLPFRDHITKQNLNYSQFFDKKITQKIKNISILEVGSAMGSAYDFMKKSGLIDLSNYTGVEVSKIGYNYCKKNFPNGNWVHKDFTKWNNIGKYDYSFERNAVHHMPSPIEQYEKILKSTKTSFITCFRSCLAGETIADLNISNFKTDTGIYYSSIINLFELIKLAIPLGFTNIKIVFGGAHEKISTNSKDAHFLSEKINPDKIFLSRCRVIMVKSDTKYKPKIKFVVRPDTLIKNFEACLLIKKTLKEIKTNFYN
;
A
#
# COMPACT_ATOMS: atom_id res chain seq x y z
N MET A 1 -28.57 7.42 3.58
CA MET A 1 -27.96 6.20 4.15
C MET A 1 -26.55 6.53 4.56
N ASN A 2 -26.10 6.26 5.78
CA ASN A 2 -24.74 6.65 6.21
C ASN A 2 -23.76 5.56 5.74
N ILE A 3 -23.18 5.76 4.58
CA ILE A 3 -22.28 4.83 3.86
C ILE A 3 -21.12 4.36 4.76
N ASN A 4 -20.61 5.24 5.63
CA ASN A 4 -19.53 4.88 6.55
C ASN A 4 -19.95 3.86 7.62
N LYS A 5 -21.23 3.92 8.12
CA LYS A 5 -21.73 2.93 9.06
C LYS A 5 -21.88 1.56 8.40
N GLU A 6 -22.31 1.53 7.15
CA GLU A 6 -22.47 0.29 6.39
C GLU A 6 -21.12 -0.33 6.02
N TYR A 7 -20.15 0.48 5.65
CA TYR A 7 -18.75 0.05 5.45
C TYR A 7 -18.23 -0.68 6.69
N HIS A 8 -18.31 -0.06 7.86
CA HIS A 8 -17.80 -0.65 9.11
C HIS A 8 -18.53 -1.92 9.54
N LYS A 9 -19.81 -2.03 9.25
CA LYS A 9 -20.60 -3.23 9.53
C LYS A 9 -20.17 -4.40 8.64
N ASN A 10 -19.86 -4.13 7.40
CA ASN A 10 -19.59 -5.14 6.38
C ASN A 10 -18.11 -5.53 6.29
N VAL A 11 -17.19 -4.61 6.62
CA VAL A 11 -15.74 -4.83 6.44
C VAL A 11 -15.19 -6.03 7.22
N ILE A 12 -15.76 -6.34 8.39
CA ILE A 12 -15.35 -7.48 9.21
C ILE A 12 -15.75 -8.82 8.57
N ASN A 13 -16.87 -8.84 7.85
CA ASN A 13 -17.41 -10.03 7.18
C ASN A 13 -16.98 -10.13 5.71
N THR A 14 -16.27 -9.13 5.21
CA THR A 14 -15.66 -9.12 3.89
C THR A 14 -14.53 -10.13 3.84
N TRP A 15 -14.10 -10.50 2.68
CA TRP A 15 -12.99 -11.42 2.52
C TRP A 15 -13.33 -12.83 3.02
N THR A 16 -14.46 -13.37 2.55
CA THR A 16 -14.89 -14.75 2.81
C THR A 16 -13.92 -15.75 2.16
N TRP A 17 -13.98 -17.02 2.59
CA TRP A 17 -13.23 -18.09 1.93
C TRP A 17 -13.51 -18.17 0.44
N ASP A 18 -14.74 -17.88 0.01
CA ASP A 18 -15.11 -17.91 -1.40
C ASP A 18 -14.46 -16.75 -2.17
N PHE A 19 -14.33 -15.58 -1.54
CA PHE A 19 -13.52 -14.50 -2.08
C PHE A 19 -12.07 -14.95 -2.24
N TYR A 20 -11.41 -15.48 -1.22
CA TYR A 20 -10.05 -15.96 -1.30
C TYR A 20 -9.88 -17.12 -2.29
N LYS A 21 -10.82 -18.07 -2.37
CA LYS A 21 -10.83 -19.16 -3.36
C LYS A 21 -10.97 -18.64 -4.78
N LYS A 22 -11.91 -17.74 -5.03
CA LYS A 22 -12.15 -17.10 -6.33
C LYS A 22 -10.89 -16.41 -6.84
N TYR A 23 -10.15 -15.75 -5.94
CA TYR A 23 -8.91 -15.06 -6.26
C TYR A 23 -7.66 -15.95 -6.19
N LYS A 24 -7.72 -17.13 -5.58
CA LYS A 24 -6.62 -18.10 -5.57
C LYS A 24 -6.24 -18.59 -6.97
N ASN A 25 -7.20 -18.68 -7.87
CA ASN A 25 -7.00 -19.10 -9.26
C ASN A 25 -6.93 -17.92 -10.25
N SER A 26 -7.10 -16.69 -9.77
CA SER A 26 -6.95 -15.49 -10.56
C SER A 26 -5.47 -15.10 -10.65
N PRO A 27 -5.00 -14.44 -11.76
CA PRO A 27 -3.69 -13.81 -11.79
C PRO A 27 -3.50 -12.76 -10.67
N TRP A 28 -4.56 -12.42 -9.97
CA TRP A 28 -4.65 -11.59 -8.78
C TRP A 28 -4.57 -12.38 -7.47
N ARG A 29 -3.83 -13.44 -7.42
CA ARG A 29 -3.61 -14.23 -6.20
C ARG A 29 -3.10 -13.34 -5.06
N TRP A 30 -4.02 -12.80 -4.29
CA TRP A 30 -3.72 -11.98 -3.13
C TRP A 30 -2.84 -12.73 -2.11
N ALA A 31 -2.91 -14.05 -2.13
CA ALA A 31 -2.14 -14.89 -1.23
C ALA A 31 -0.73 -15.24 -1.71
N ASP A 32 -0.48 -15.39 -3.04
CA ASP A 32 0.75 -16.05 -3.48
C ASP A 32 1.63 -15.26 -4.46
N LEU A 33 1.09 -14.42 -5.33
CA LEU A 33 1.85 -13.98 -6.49
C LEU A 33 2.45 -12.56 -6.45
N PRO A 34 1.81 -11.50 -5.94
CA PRO A 34 2.41 -10.18 -6.06
C PRO A 34 3.70 -10.00 -5.26
N PHE A 35 3.83 -10.73 -4.14
CA PHE A 35 5.07 -10.69 -3.36
C PHE A 35 6.08 -11.71 -3.89
N ARG A 36 5.64 -12.93 -4.19
CA ARG A 36 6.51 -14.00 -4.67
C ARG A 36 7.08 -13.71 -6.05
N ASP A 37 6.25 -13.32 -7.03
CA ASP A 37 6.70 -12.99 -8.38
C ASP A 37 7.41 -11.64 -8.47
N HIS A 38 6.98 -10.66 -7.70
CA HIS A 38 7.68 -9.40 -7.59
C HIS A 38 9.02 -9.53 -6.86
N ILE A 39 9.14 -10.43 -5.93
CA ILE A 39 10.38 -10.63 -5.19
C ILE A 39 11.33 -11.55 -5.95
N THR A 40 10.84 -12.62 -6.62
CA THR A 40 11.67 -13.53 -7.40
C THR A 40 12.04 -12.99 -8.77
N LYS A 41 11.10 -12.39 -9.50
CA LYS A 41 11.38 -11.86 -10.86
C LYS A 41 12.10 -10.52 -10.88
N GLN A 42 12.11 -9.76 -9.80
CA GLN A 42 12.67 -8.40 -9.79
C GLN A 42 13.80 -8.19 -8.82
N ASN A 43 14.37 -9.24 -8.22
CA ASN A 43 15.31 -9.04 -7.11
C ASN A 43 14.77 -7.97 -6.12
N LEU A 44 13.47 -7.98 -5.87
CA LEU A 44 12.86 -7.24 -4.79
C LEU A 44 13.30 -7.91 -3.49
N ASN A 45 14.59 -7.94 -3.38
CA ASN A 45 15.30 -8.25 -2.18
C ASN A 45 14.70 -7.40 -1.06
N TYR A 46 14.63 -7.94 0.11
CA TYR A 46 14.58 -7.21 1.36
C TYR A 46 15.54 -6.03 1.43
N SER A 47 16.57 -5.98 0.56
CA SER A 47 17.39 -4.82 0.26
C SER A 47 16.60 -3.55 -0.03
N GLN A 48 15.35 -3.64 -0.49
CA GLN A 48 14.50 -2.46 -0.68
C GLN A 48 13.94 -1.93 0.64
N PHE A 49 13.66 -2.81 1.61
CA PHE A 49 13.33 -2.38 2.97
C PHE A 49 14.51 -1.71 3.65
N PHE A 50 15.70 -2.21 3.40
CA PHE A 50 16.90 -1.84 4.14
C PHE A 50 17.85 -0.97 3.33
N ASP A 51 17.44 -0.57 2.11
CA ASP A 51 18.28 0.19 1.15
C ASP A 51 19.65 -0.43 0.88
N LYS A 52 19.82 -1.73 1.15
CA LYS A 52 21.04 -2.49 0.94
C LYS A 52 20.76 -3.97 0.72
N LYS A 53 21.68 -4.66 0.05
CA LYS A 53 21.62 -6.11 -0.12
C LYS A 53 21.79 -6.78 1.24
N ILE A 54 20.80 -7.61 1.63
CA ILE A 54 20.89 -8.37 2.86
C ILE A 54 21.68 -9.64 2.57
N THR A 55 22.82 -9.76 3.19
CA THR A 55 23.71 -10.92 3.10
C THR A 55 23.72 -11.73 4.40
N GLN A 56 23.19 -11.17 5.49
CA GLN A 56 23.14 -11.79 6.79
C GLN A 56 21.74 -11.65 7.39
N LYS A 57 21.38 -12.57 8.30
CA LYS A 57 20.09 -12.53 8.99
C LYS A 57 19.96 -11.25 9.84
N ILE A 58 18.90 -10.49 9.57
CA ILE A 58 18.55 -9.30 10.35
C ILE A 58 17.76 -9.74 11.57
N LYS A 59 18.21 -9.35 12.74
CA LYS A 59 17.61 -9.66 14.05
C LYS A 59 17.15 -8.41 14.76
N ASN A 60 16.32 -8.59 15.77
CA ASN A 60 15.87 -7.54 16.70
C ASN A 60 15.17 -6.35 16.01
N ILE A 61 14.42 -6.63 14.97
CA ILE A 61 13.59 -5.62 14.29
C ILE A 61 12.12 -5.90 14.53
N SER A 62 11.34 -4.83 14.63
CA SER A 62 9.88 -4.89 14.69
C SER A 62 9.27 -4.51 13.35
N ILE A 63 8.29 -5.31 12.91
CA ILE A 63 7.63 -5.14 11.61
C ILE A 63 6.12 -5.03 11.81
N LEU A 64 5.51 -4.05 11.17
CA LEU A 64 4.05 -3.91 11.06
C LEU A 64 3.61 -4.17 9.62
N GLU A 65 2.71 -5.11 9.43
CA GLU A 65 1.94 -5.28 8.19
C GLU A 65 0.50 -4.86 8.39
N VAL A 66 0.03 -3.90 7.59
CA VAL A 66 -1.38 -3.47 7.58
C VAL A 66 -2.12 -4.17 6.45
N GLY A 67 -3.18 -4.91 6.78
CA GLY A 67 -3.90 -5.75 5.85
C GLY A 67 -3.13 -7.02 5.51
N SER A 68 -2.84 -7.83 6.52
CA SER A 68 -2.02 -9.05 6.38
C SER A 68 -2.70 -10.17 5.60
N ALA A 69 -4.00 -10.07 5.36
CA ALA A 69 -4.81 -11.07 4.67
C ALA A 69 -4.56 -12.48 5.23
N MET A 70 -4.01 -13.39 4.43
CA MET A 70 -3.69 -14.76 4.84
C MET A 70 -2.20 -14.94 5.20
N GLY A 71 -1.48 -13.87 5.54
CA GLY A 71 -0.10 -13.92 6.03
C GLY A 71 0.94 -14.29 4.98
N SER A 72 0.67 -14.06 3.68
CA SER A 72 1.59 -14.45 2.61
C SER A 72 2.95 -13.74 2.70
N ALA A 73 2.98 -12.50 3.17
CA ALA A 73 4.24 -11.78 3.35
C ALA A 73 5.06 -12.37 4.50
N TYR A 74 4.40 -12.72 5.62
CA TYR A 74 5.04 -13.42 6.72
C TYR A 74 5.65 -14.76 6.28
N ASP A 75 4.86 -15.59 5.59
CA ASP A 75 5.31 -16.91 5.09
C ASP A 75 6.52 -16.77 4.17
N PHE A 76 6.46 -15.78 3.27
CA PHE A 76 7.57 -15.50 2.38
C PHE A 76 8.84 -15.08 3.15
N MET A 77 8.74 -14.14 4.08
CA MET A 77 9.86 -13.69 4.90
C MET A 77 10.43 -14.84 5.75
N LYS A 78 9.55 -15.69 6.31
CA LYS A 78 9.93 -16.88 7.06
C LYS A 78 10.73 -17.87 6.19
N LYS A 79 10.26 -18.15 4.99
CA LYS A 79 10.94 -19.06 4.04
C LYS A 79 12.28 -18.54 3.56
N SER A 80 12.48 -17.26 3.52
CA SER A 80 13.77 -16.65 3.16
C SER A 80 14.85 -16.87 4.22
N GLY A 81 14.45 -17.00 5.49
CA GLY A 81 15.37 -17.13 6.62
C GLY A 81 16.21 -15.87 6.92
N LEU A 82 16.04 -14.80 6.14
CA LEU A 82 16.88 -13.60 6.22
C LEU A 82 16.41 -12.58 7.27
N ILE A 83 15.19 -12.74 7.79
CA ILE A 83 14.58 -11.79 8.74
C ILE A 83 14.13 -12.58 9.97
N ASP A 84 14.44 -12.05 11.13
CA ASP A 84 13.86 -12.51 12.38
C ASP A 84 12.44 -11.93 12.52
N LEU A 85 11.47 -12.82 12.57
CA LEU A 85 10.05 -12.46 12.63
C LEU A 85 9.47 -12.52 14.05
N SER A 86 10.30 -12.62 15.08
CA SER A 86 9.85 -12.67 16.49
C SER A 86 8.99 -11.44 16.88
N ASN A 87 9.27 -10.29 16.29
CA ASN A 87 8.54 -9.03 16.52
C ASN A 87 7.71 -8.58 15.29
N TYR A 88 7.17 -9.55 14.55
CA TYR A 88 6.27 -9.26 13.45
C TYR A 88 4.83 -9.12 13.95
N THR A 89 4.17 -8.05 13.55
CA THR A 89 2.75 -7.79 13.82
C THR A 89 1.99 -7.65 12.50
N GLY A 90 1.04 -8.53 12.27
CA GLY A 90 0.10 -8.44 11.15
C GLY A 90 -1.29 -8.03 11.64
N VAL A 91 -1.84 -6.93 11.13
CA VAL A 91 -3.20 -6.52 11.43
C VAL A 91 -4.13 -6.87 10.27
N GLU A 92 -5.25 -7.51 10.59
CA GLU A 92 -6.23 -7.97 9.62
C GLU A 92 -7.65 -7.73 10.15
N VAL A 93 -8.49 -7.15 9.31
CA VAL A 93 -9.89 -6.87 9.61
C VAL A 93 -10.78 -8.09 9.38
N SER A 94 -10.43 -8.93 8.41
CA SER A 94 -11.15 -10.17 8.12
C SER A 94 -10.91 -11.21 9.21
N LYS A 95 -11.99 -11.67 9.84
CA LYS A 95 -11.92 -12.75 10.82
C LYS A 95 -11.34 -14.03 10.23
N ILE A 96 -11.61 -14.29 8.96
CA ILE A 96 -11.11 -15.48 8.25
C ILE A 96 -9.61 -15.39 8.03
N GLY A 97 -9.12 -14.26 7.51
CA GLY A 97 -7.69 -14.01 7.32
C GLY A 97 -6.93 -14.09 8.64
N TYR A 98 -7.42 -13.41 9.67
CA TYR A 98 -6.87 -13.47 11.02
C TYR A 98 -6.79 -14.90 11.58
N ASN A 99 -7.90 -15.68 11.53
CA ASN A 99 -7.94 -17.04 12.03
C ASN A 99 -6.97 -17.96 11.25
N TYR A 100 -6.88 -17.77 9.94
CA TYR A 100 -5.92 -18.49 9.11
C TYR A 100 -4.49 -18.21 9.54
N CYS A 101 -4.13 -16.94 9.74
CA CYS A 101 -2.79 -16.56 10.20
C CYS A 101 -2.47 -17.14 11.56
N LYS A 102 -3.39 -17.05 12.53
CA LYS A 102 -3.22 -17.63 13.88
C LYS A 102 -2.95 -19.13 13.82
N LYS A 103 -3.69 -19.84 12.96
CA LYS A 103 -3.55 -21.29 12.81
C LYS A 103 -2.24 -21.70 12.13
N ASN A 104 -1.88 -21.04 11.02
CA ASN A 104 -0.79 -21.48 10.15
C ASN A 104 0.56 -20.84 10.50
N PHE A 105 0.53 -19.70 11.20
CA PHE A 105 1.71 -18.92 11.57
C PHE A 105 1.65 -18.49 13.05
N PRO A 106 1.63 -19.46 14.01
CA PRO A 106 1.39 -19.17 15.42
C PRO A 106 2.46 -18.28 16.07
N ASN A 107 3.65 -18.19 15.48
CA ASN A 107 4.75 -17.36 15.99
C ASN A 107 4.63 -15.88 15.61
N GLY A 108 3.70 -15.51 14.72
CA GLY A 108 3.41 -14.12 14.39
C GLY A 108 2.45 -13.49 15.39
N ASN A 109 2.62 -12.21 15.68
CA ASN A 109 1.63 -11.45 16.43
C ASN A 109 0.50 -10.99 15.50
N TRP A 110 -0.62 -11.68 15.53
CA TRP A 110 -1.77 -11.38 14.67
C TRP A 110 -2.82 -10.61 15.44
N VAL A 111 -3.25 -9.47 14.90
CA VAL A 111 -4.22 -8.56 15.49
C VAL A 111 -5.47 -8.52 14.62
N HIS A 112 -6.60 -9.00 15.16
CA HIS A 112 -7.91 -8.89 14.51
C HIS A 112 -8.51 -7.54 14.83
N LYS A 113 -8.36 -6.57 13.93
CA LYS A 113 -8.84 -5.20 14.16
C LYS A 113 -9.06 -4.43 12.86
N ASP A 114 -10.07 -3.58 12.86
CA ASP A 114 -10.21 -2.54 11.87
C ASP A 114 -9.13 -1.48 12.11
N PHE A 115 -8.19 -1.37 11.19
CA PHE A 115 -7.07 -0.45 11.29
C PHE A 115 -7.52 1.01 11.41
N THR A 116 -8.64 1.36 10.76
CA THR A 116 -9.17 2.73 10.83
C THR A 116 -9.54 3.17 12.24
N LYS A 117 -9.88 2.22 13.10
CA LYS A 117 -10.24 2.40 14.52
C LYS A 117 -9.09 2.12 15.49
N TRP A 118 -7.92 1.78 14.99
CA TRP A 118 -6.77 1.48 15.84
C TRP A 118 -5.95 2.75 16.12
N ASN A 119 -6.16 3.35 17.26
CA ASN A 119 -5.53 4.63 17.62
C ASN A 119 -4.17 4.46 18.32
N ASN A 120 -3.99 3.38 19.10
CA ASN A 120 -2.75 3.15 19.88
C ASN A 120 -1.86 2.13 19.15
N ILE A 121 -1.38 2.53 17.98
CA ILE A 121 -0.42 1.73 17.22
C ILE A 121 0.96 1.95 17.84
N GLY A 122 1.64 0.89 18.22
CA GLY A 122 3.01 0.95 18.73
C GLY A 122 4.01 1.53 17.71
N LYS A 123 5.28 1.56 18.08
CA LYS A 123 6.38 1.97 17.18
C LYS A 123 7.07 0.73 16.62
N TYR A 124 7.19 0.69 15.30
CA TYR A 124 7.82 -0.39 14.54
C TYR A 124 9.02 0.13 13.76
N ASP A 125 10.05 -0.69 13.62
CA ASP A 125 11.21 -0.30 12.84
C ASP A 125 10.85 -0.21 11.35
N TYR A 126 10.05 -1.17 10.88
CA TYR A 126 9.59 -1.25 9.49
C TYR A 126 8.08 -1.43 9.43
N SER A 127 7.47 -0.77 8.48
CA SER A 127 6.03 -0.98 8.21
C SER A 127 5.80 -1.16 6.73
N PHE A 128 4.80 -1.93 6.38
CA PHE A 128 4.36 -2.01 5.01
C PHE A 128 2.85 -2.29 4.92
N GLU A 129 2.29 -1.91 3.82
CA GLU A 129 0.96 -2.31 3.39
C GLU A 129 0.97 -2.57 1.89
N ARG A 130 0.02 -3.34 1.44
CA ARG A 130 -0.06 -3.75 0.05
C ARG A 130 -1.49 -3.81 -0.40
N ASN A 131 -1.92 -2.73 -1.07
CA ASN A 131 -3.30 -2.59 -1.52
C ASN A 131 -4.35 -2.72 -0.39
N ALA A 132 -4.01 -2.37 0.84
CA ALA A 132 -4.94 -2.43 1.96
C ALA A 132 -5.54 -1.04 2.26
N VAL A 133 -4.69 -0.03 2.35
CA VAL A 133 -5.12 1.33 2.73
C VAL A 133 -6.07 1.95 1.71
N HIS A 134 -5.92 1.66 0.42
CA HIS A 134 -6.83 2.20 -0.57
C HIS A 134 -8.25 1.60 -0.51
N HIS A 135 -8.46 0.54 0.26
CA HIS A 135 -9.78 0.01 0.59
C HIS A 135 -10.37 0.58 1.89
N MET A 136 -9.68 1.52 2.52
CA MET A 136 -10.12 2.16 3.76
C MET A 136 -10.69 3.57 3.48
N PRO A 137 -11.61 4.06 4.31
CA PRO A 137 -11.98 5.47 4.29
C PRO A 137 -10.81 6.34 4.73
N SER A 138 -10.77 7.59 4.24
CA SER A 138 -9.72 8.58 4.58
C SER A 138 -8.29 8.01 4.46
N PRO A 139 -7.88 7.50 3.30
CA PRO A 139 -6.63 6.77 3.15
C PRO A 139 -5.40 7.61 3.55
N ILE A 140 -5.40 8.91 3.35
CA ILE A 140 -4.29 9.80 3.74
C ILE A 140 -4.11 9.80 5.26
N GLU A 141 -5.19 9.83 6.04
CA GLU A 141 -5.13 9.70 7.50
C GLU A 141 -4.57 8.34 7.93
N GLN A 142 -4.92 7.27 7.21
CA GLN A 142 -4.39 5.95 7.52
C GLN A 142 -2.89 5.87 7.21
N TYR A 143 -2.44 6.47 6.11
CA TYR A 143 -1.00 6.60 5.83
C TYR A 143 -0.29 7.41 6.90
N GLU A 144 -0.87 8.49 7.38
CA GLU A 144 -0.30 9.29 8.46
C GLU A 144 -0.09 8.45 9.73
N LYS A 145 -1.09 7.65 10.12
CA LYS A 145 -0.98 6.74 11.27
C LYS A 145 0.17 5.74 11.09
N ILE A 146 0.28 5.12 9.91
CA ILE A 146 1.36 4.17 9.62
C ILE A 146 2.72 4.87 9.66
N LEU A 147 2.87 6.00 9.01
CA LEU A 147 4.12 6.77 8.96
C LEU A 147 4.54 7.23 10.35
N LYS A 148 3.60 7.73 11.17
CA LYS A 148 3.87 8.08 12.57
C LYS A 148 4.30 6.88 13.42
N SER A 149 3.82 5.68 13.11
CA SER A 149 4.21 4.45 13.84
C SER A 149 5.53 3.85 13.34
N THR A 150 6.06 4.30 12.22
CA THR A 150 7.27 3.75 11.59
C THR A 150 8.52 4.52 11.99
N LYS A 151 9.56 3.81 12.43
CA LYS A 151 10.85 4.40 12.84
C LYS A 151 11.84 4.53 11.68
N THR A 152 11.91 3.55 10.77
CA THR A 152 12.99 3.48 9.78
C THR A 152 12.47 3.52 8.36
N SER A 153 11.66 2.56 7.94
CA SER A 153 11.21 2.45 6.54
C SER A 153 9.76 2.00 6.43
N PHE A 154 9.07 2.60 5.46
CA PHE A 154 7.71 2.26 5.07
C PHE A 154 7.64 1.91 3.59
N ILE A 155 6.93 0.83 3.26
CA ILE A 155 6.66 0.43 1.88
C ILE A 155 5.16 0.32 1.67
N THR A 156 4.71 0.89 0.56
CA THR A 156 3.31 0.82 0.14
C THR A 156 3.18 0.55 -1.35
N CYS A 157 2.05 -0.02 -1.75
CA CYS A 157 1.68 -0.24 -3.14
C CYS A 157 0.19 0.06 -3.31
N PHE A 158 -0.15 0.99 -4.21
CA PHE A 158 -1.51 1.47 -4.39
C PHE A 158 -1.78 1.99 -5.81
N ARG A 159 -3.05 2.29 -6.12
CA ARG A 159 -3.43 3.09 -7.27
C ARG A 159 -3.12 4.54 -6.99
N SER A 160 -2.37 5.18 -7.87
CA SER A 160 -1.96 6.56 -7.71
C SER A 160 -2.46 7.44 -8.83
N CYS A 161 -2.66 8.71 -8.52
CA CYS A 161 -2.72 9.78 -9.49
C CYS A 161 -1.60 10.80 -9.23
N LEU A 162 -1.27 11.57 -10.26
CA LEU A 162 -0.28 12.65 -10.18
C LEU A 162 -0.94 14.03 -10.19
N ALA A 163 -2.15 14.14 -10.74
CA ALA A 163 -2.92 15.38 -10.80
C ALA A 163 -4.23 15.23 -10.03
N GLY A 164 -4.78 16.35 -9.56
CA GLY A 164 -5.98 16.39 -8.72
C GLY A 164 -5.68 16.02 -7.27
N GLU A 165 -6.71 15.67 -6.55
CA GLU A 165 -6.66 15.24 -5.13
C GLU A 165 -6.83 13.73 -5.01
N THR A 166 -6.56 13.19 -3.83
CA THR A 166 -6.89 11.81 -3.49
C THR A 166 -8.39 11.58 -3.61
N ILE A 167 -8.78 10.59 -4.41
CA ILE A 167 -10.18 10.20 -4.61
C ILE A 167 -10.51 9.07 -3.66
N ALA A 168 -11.29 9.36 -2.65
CA ALA A 168 -11.76 8.41 -1.63
C ALA A 168 -13.29 8.49 -1.47
N ASP A 169 -14.00 8.36 -2.58
CA ASP A 169 -15.45 8.40 -2.64
C ASP A 169 -15.98 7.11 -3.29
N LEU A 170 -16.85 6.39 -2.56
CA LEU A 170 -17.46 5.15 -3.02
C LEU A 170 -18.35 5.32 -4.26
N ASN A 171 -18.88 6.52 -4.51
CA ASN A 171 -19.67 6.80 -5.71
C ASN A 171 -18.80 7.08 -6.93
N ILE A 172 -17.53 7.40 -6.70
CA ILE A 172 -16.58 7.76 -7.76
C ILE A 172 -15.66 6.58 -8.08
N SER A 173 -15.12 5.92 -7.06
CA SER A 173 -14.21 4.79 -7.25
C SER A 173 -14.44 3.72 -6.17
N ASN A 174 -14.86 2.54 -6.62
CA ASN A 174 -15.18 1.46 -5.69
C ASN A 174 -14.75 0.09 -6.22
N PHE A 175 -14.74 -0.86 -5.30
CA PHE A 175 -14.56 -2.28 -5.56
C PHE A 175 -15.76 -3.06 -5.01
N LYS A 176 -16.39 -3.86 -5.84
CA LYS A 176 -17.56 -4.67 -5.49
C LYS A 176 -17.19 -6.13 -5.26
N THR A 177 -17.77 -6.68 -4.21
CA THR A 177 -17.71 -8.11 -3.91
C THR A 177 -19.11 -8.64 -3.64
N ASP A 178 -19.23 -9.93 -3.45
CA ASP A 178 -20.48 -10.58 -3.07
C ASP A 178 -20.97 -10.10 -1.68
N THR A 179 -20.11 -9.51 -0.87
CA THR A 179 -20.41 -9.04 0.49
C THR A 179 -20.60 -7.54 0.61
N GLY A 180 -20.34 -6.76 -0.46
CA GLY A 180 -20.59 -5.32 -0.44
C GLY A 180 -19.71 -4.50 -1.39
N ILE A 181 -19.80 -3.20 -1.20
CA ILE A 181 -19.05 -2.19 -1.95
C ILE A 181 -17.98 -1.60 -1.04
N TYR A 182 -16.74 -1.55 -1.52
CA TYR A 182 -15.59 -1.09 -0.76
C TYR A 182 -14.90 0.05 -1.48
N TYR A 183 -14.19 0.86 -0.72
CA TYR A 183 -13.33 1.88 -1.31
C TYR A 183 -12.32 1.25 -2.27
N SER A 184 -12.08 1.93 -3.37
CA SER A 184 -11.00 1.66 -4.29
C SER A 184 -10.29 2.98 -4.58
N SER A 185 -9.84 3.62 -3.50
CA SER A 185 -9.30 4.96 -3.53
C SER A 185 -8.11 5.08 -4.49
N ILE A 186 -8.04 6.24 -5.12
CA ILE A 186 -6.92 6.65 -5.97
C ILE A 186 -6.14 7.70 -5.19
N ILE A 187 -4.93 7.38 -4.80
CA ILE A 187 -4.13 8.20 -3.91
C ILE A 187 -3.31 9.20 -4.71
N ASN A 188 -3.43 10.47 -4.41
CA ASN A 188 -2.50 11.44 -4.97
C ASN A 188 -1.10 11.22 -4.37
N LEU A 189 -0.16 10.91 -5.25
CA LEU A 189 1.21 10.57 -4.83
C LEU A 189 1.90 11.73 -4.13
N PHE A 190 1.64 12.96 -4.54
CA PHE A 190 2.29 14.13 -3.97
C PHE A 190 1.72 14.51 -2.61
N GLU A 191 0.44 14.24 -2.34
CA GLU A 191 -0.14 14.36 -0.99
C GLU A 191 0.58 13.42 -0.02
N LEU A 192 0.78 12.16 -0.43
CA LEU A 192 1.51 11.20 0.39
C LEU A 192 2.98 11.61 0.62
N ILE A 193 3.66 12.13 -0.39
CA ILE A 193 5.04 12.62 -0.26
C ILE A 193 5.10 13.82 0.68
N LYS A 194 4.21 14.80 0.52
CA LYS A 194 4.12 15.99 1.39
C LYS A 194 3.85 15.62 2.84
N LEU A 195 3.04 14.59 3.07
CA LEU A 195 2.78 14.05 4.40
C LEU A 195 4.03 13.37 5.00
N ALA A 196 4.80 12.64 4.20
CA ALA A 196 5.91 11.82 4.67
C ALA A 196 7.16 12.62 5.04
N ILE A 197 7.47 13.68 4.30
CA ILE A 197 8.70 14.47 4.50
C ILE A 197 8.80 15.08 5.90
N PRO A 198 7.77 15.79 6.43
CA PRO A 198 7.82 16.35 7.79
C PRO A 198 7.97 15.29 8.88
N LEU A 199 7.61 14.04 8.58
CA LEU A 199 7.76 12.90 9.49
C LEU A 199 9.17 12.26 9.40
N GLY A 200 10.07 12.86 8.63
CA GLY A 200 11.47 12.45 8.49
C GLY A 200 11.74 11.45 7.36
N PHE A 201 10.75 11.10 6.54
CA PHE A 201 10.95 10.22 5.38
C PHE A 201 11.49 11.03 4.20
N THR A 202 12.79 11.20 4.15
CA THR A 202 13.46 12.07 3.19
C THR A 202 14.15 11.32 2.04
N ASN A 203 14.28 10.00 2.12
CA ASN A 203 14.73 9.18 1.00
C ASN A 203 13.55 8.39 0.44
N ILE A 204 13.00 8.84 -0.70
CA ILE A 204 11.76 8.30 -1.28
C ILE A 204 12.04 7.78 -2.69
N LYS A 205 11.77 6.51 -2.90
CA LYS A 205 11.82 5.86 -4.21
C LYS A 205 10.42 5.47 -4.66
N ILE A 206 10.04 5.94 -5.83
CA ILE A 206 8.74 5.69 -6.45
C ILE A 206 8.98 4.86 -7.71
N VAL A 207 8.30 3.73 -7.80
CA VAL A 207 8.34 2.86 -8.98
C VAL A 207 6.94 2.83 -9.57
N PHE A 208 6.79 3.43 -10.74
CA PHE A 208 5.58 3.33 -11.55
C PHE A 208 5.64 2.09 -12.43
N GLY A 209 4.54 1.40 -12.53
CA GLY A 209 4.39 0.27 -13.43
C GLY A 209 3.63 -0.88 -12.81
N GLY A 210 3.10 -1.67 -13.67
CA GLY A 210 2.21 -2.78 -13.45
C GLY A 210 0.98 -2.65 -14.34
N ALA A 211 0.43 -3.79 -14.75
CA ALA A 211 -0.79 -3.81 -15.51
C ALA A 211 -1.88 -3.03 -14.75
N HIS A 212 -2.48 -2.06 -15.42
CA HIS A 212 -3.72 -1.49 -14.92
C HIS A 212 -4.75 -2.62 -14.88
N GLU A 213 -5.37 -2.80 -13.72
CA GLU A 213 -6.67 -3.44 -13.71
C GLU A 213 -7.54 -2.68 -14.72
N LYS A 214 -8.25 -3.40 -15.57
CA LYS A 214 -9.26 -2.76 -16.41
C LYS A 214 -10.25 -2.07 -15.47
N ILE A 215 -10.10 -0.77 -15.37
CA ILE A 215 -11.06 0.05 -14.66
C ILE A 215 -12.21 0.21 -15.62
N SER A 216 -13.39 -0.14 -15.17
CA SER A 216 -14.60 -0.06 -15.96
C SER A 216 -15.45 1.13 -15.51
N THR A 217 -16.01 1.83 -16.46
CA THR A 217 -17.07 2.82 -16.19
C THR A 217 -18.43 2.14 -15.99
N ASN A 218 -18.55 0.85 -16.26
CA ASN A 218 -19.73 0.08 -15.96
C ASN A 218 -19.82 -0.20 -14.44
N SER A 219 -20.83 0.36 -13.79
CA SER A 219 -21.05 0.21 -12.36
C SER A 219 -21.32 -1.23 -11.89
N LYS A 220 -21.52 -2.19 -12.80
CA LYS A 220 -21.70 -3.61 -12.50
C LYS A 220 -20.37 -4.36 -12.37
N ASP A 221 -19.28 -3.80 -12.86
CA ASP A 221 -17.98 -4.45 -12.81
C ASP A 221 -17.33 -4.36 -11.41
N ALA A 222 -16.46 -5.29 -11.11
CA ALA A 222 -15.81 -5.39 -9.81
C ALA A 222 -14.99 -4.12 -9.44
N HIS A 223 -14.36 -3.51 -10.45
CA HIS A 223 -13.62 -2.27 -10.27
C HIS A 223 -14.28 -1.15 -11.06
N PHE A 224 -14.93 -0.26 -10.37
CA PHE A 224 -15.64 0.87 -10.95
C PHE A 224 -14.88 2.17 -10.78
N LEU A 225 -14.87 2.97 -11.84
CA LEU A 225 -14.48 4.39 -11.82
C LEU A 225 -15.51 5.18 -12.59
N SER A 226 -16.05 6.22 -11.96
CA SER A 226 -17.04 7.11 -12.57
C SER A 226 -16.49 7.79 -13.84
N GLU A 227 -17.32 7.92 -14.87
CA GLU A 227 -17.01 8.66 -16.10
C GLU A 227 -16.65 10.13 -15.87
N LYS A 228 -17.01 10.68 -14.69
CA LYS A 228 -16.60 12.03 -14.27
C LYS A 228 -15.08 12.16 -14.13
N ILE A 229 -14.39 11.04 -13.95
CA ILE A 229 -12.93 11.00 -13.81
C ILE A 229 -12.31 10.53 -15.12
N ASN A 230 -11.50 11.38 -15.71
CA ASN A 230 -10.68 11.00 -16.85
C ASN A 230 -9.32 10.46 -16.34
N PRO A 231 -9.06 9.13 -16.49
CA PRO A 231 -7.82 8.50 -16.00
C PRO A 231 -6.55 9.14 -16.60
N ASP A 232 -6.60 9.56 -17.86
CA ASP A 232 -5.44 10.16 -18.53
C ASP A 232 -5.13 11.55 -17.98
N LYS A 233 -6.15 12.36 -17.68
CA LYS A 233 -5.97 13.70 -17.10
C LYS A 233 -5.40 13.67 -15.69
N ILE A 234 -5.72 12.66 -14.90
CA ILE A 234 -5.18 12.48 -13.54
C ILE A 234 -3.87 11.69 -13.52
N PHE A 235 -3.41 11.20 -14.68
CA PHE A 235 -2.25 10.31 -14.80
C PHE A 235 -2.34 9.09 -13.86
N LEU A 236 -3.46 8.37 -13.98
CA LEU A 236 -3.73 7.20 -13.18
C LEU A 236 -2.68 6.11 -13.42
N SER A 237 -2.08 5.60 -12.37
CA SER A 237 -1.10 4.52 -12.43
C SER A 237 -1.09 3.68 -11.17
N ARG A 238 -0.52 2.49 -11.23
CA ARG A 238 -0.06 1.80 -10.03
C ARG A 238 1.34 2.26 -9.68
N CYS A 239 1.57 2.49 -8.42
CA CYS A 239 2.92 2.76 -7.95
C CYS A 239 3.26 1.94 -6.72
N ARG A 240 4.56 1.75 -6.54
CA ARG A 240 5.15 1.34 -5.29
C ARG A 240 5.98 2.48 -4.77
N VAL A 241 5.82 2.77 -3.50
CA VAL A 241 6.58 3.81 -2.82
C VAL A 241 7.36 3.18 -1.68
N ILE A 242 8.66 3.45 -1.65
CA ILE A 242 9.56 3.07 -0.58
C ILE A 242 10.04 4.37 0.05
N MET A 243 9.79 4.53 1.32
CA MET A 243 10.11 5.71 2.11
C MET A 243 11.05 5.32 3.24
N VAL A 244 12.21 5.94 3.30
CA VAL A 244 13.20 5.68 4.35
C VAL A 244 13.43 6.96 5.11
N LYS A 245 13.41 6.88 6.44
CA LYS A 245 13.82 7.99 7.29
C LYS A 245 15.32 8.16 7.16
N SER A 246 15.74 9.38 6.96
CA SER A 246 17.14 9.75 7.04
C SER A 246 17.27 11.03 7.86
N ASP A 247 18.49 11.35 8.25
CA ASP A 247 18.77 12.53 9.04
C ASP A 247 18.22 13.78 8.32
N THR A 248 17.38 14.53 9.01
CA THR A 248 16.63 15.67 8.48
C THR A 248 17.51 16.84 8.03
N LYS A 249 18.83 16.79 8.35
CA LYS A 249 19.81 17.77 7.86
C LYS A 249 20.03 17.72 6.35
N TYR A 250 19.59 16.65 5.68
CA TYR A 250 19.79 16.49 4.25
C TYR A 250 18.51 16.74 3.46
N LYS A 251 18.69 17.34 2.29
CA LYS A 251 17.60 17.57 1.32
C LYS A 251 16.91 16.26 0.94
N PRO A 252 15.55 16.21 0.86
CA PRO A 252 14.85 15.01 0.44
C PRO A 252 15.36 14.51 -0.92
N LYS A 253 15.67 13.21 -0.97
CA LYS A 253 16.04 12.52 -2.20
C LYS A 253 14.83 11.76 -2.71
N ILE A 254 14.20 12.26 -3.77
CA ILE A 254 13.04 11.62 -4.38
C ILE A 254 13.45 11.10 -5.76
N LYS A 255 13.37 9.78 -5.92
CA LYS A 255 13.71 9.08 -7.16
C LYS A 255 12.47 8.46 -7.78
N PHE A 256 12.19 8.82 -9.01
CA PHE A 256 11.18 8.17 -9.83
C PHE A 256 11.81 7.13 -10.75
N VAL A 257 11.19 5.96 -10.80
CA VAL A 257 11.52 4.88 -11.73
C VAL A 257 10.27 4.56 -12.51
N VAL A 258 10.31 4.79 -13.81
CA VAL A 258 9.19 4.49 -14.72
C VAL A 258 9.53 3.20 -15.45
N ARG A 259 8.64 2.21 -15.38
CA ARG A 259 8.81 0.97 -16.10
C ARG A 259 8.39 1.11 -17.56
N PRO A 260 8.97 0.31 -18.48
CA PRO A 260 8.61 0.36 -19.89
C PRO A 260 7.14 0.05 -20.19
N ASP A 261 6.48 -0.72 -19.32
CA ASP A 261 5.08 -1.16 -19.39
C ASP A 261 4.08 -0.16 -18.78
N THR A 262 4.53 1.00 -18.34
CA THR A 262 3.66 2.02 -17.78
C THR A 262 3.01 2.89 -18.85
N LEU A 263 1.76 3.28 -18.57
CA LEU A 263 1.05 4.29 -19.38
C LEU A 263 1.61 5.72 -19.19
N ILE A 264 2.42 5.96 -18.16
CA ILE A 264 3.08 7.26 -17.93
C ILE A 264 4.30 7.41 -18.88
N LYS A 265 4.10 7.24 -20.16
CA LYS A 265 5.08 7.62 -21.20
C LYS A 265 4.84 9.05 -21.67
N ASN A 266 3.85 9.72 -21.07
CA ASN A 266 3.40 11.01 -21.51
C ASN A 266 4.39 12.10 -21.03
N PHE A 267 4.80 12.94 -21.95
CA PHE A 267 5.65 14.10 -21.71
C PHE A 267 5.05 15.05 -20.64
N GLU A 268 3.72 15.21 -20.62
CA GLU A 268 3.00 16.03 -19.65
C GLU A 268 3.14 15.48 -18.22
N ALA A 269 3.07 14.15 -18.04
CA ALA A 269 3.32 13.54 -16.73
C ALA A 269 4.75 13.81 -16.23
N CYS A 270 5.73 13.75 -17.14
CA CYS A 270 7.11 14.08 -16.81
C CYS A 270 7.29 15.55 -16.42
N LEU A 271 6.61 16.47 -17.11
CA LEU A 271 6.63 17.90 -16.78
C LEU A 271 5.96 18.15 -15.42
N LEU A 272 4.81 17.54 -15.16
CA LEU A 272 4.11 17.65 -13.89
C LEU A 272 4.99 17.14 -12.73
N ILE A 273 5.62 15.98 -12.90
CA ILE A 273 6.56 15.43 -11.89
C ILE A 273 7.69 16.43 -11.62
N LYS A 274 8.32 16.98 -12.67
CA LYS A 274 9.43 17.95 -12.51
C LYS A 274 8.96 19.21 -11.79
N LYS A 275 7.81 19.78 -12.18
CA LYS A 275 7.23 20.98 -11.57
C LYS A 275 6.95 20.75 -10.09
N THR A 276 6.20 19.69 -9.77
CA THR A 276 5.81 19.40 -8.38
C THR A 276 7.00 19.05 -7.50
N LEU A 277 8.02 18.37 -8.02
CA LEU A 277 9.26 18.14 -7.26
C LEU A 277 10.03 19.43 -6.98
N LYS A 278 10.00 20.39 -7.90
CA LYS A 278 10.57 21.71 -7.66
C LYS A 278 9.82 22.44 -6.56
N GLU A 279 8.48 22.44 -6.58
CA GLU A 279 7.63 23.03 -5.55
C GLU A 279 7.87 22.38 -4.17
N ILE A 280 7.89 21.05 -4.10
CA ILE A 280 8.18 20.32 -2.86
C ILE A 280 9.55 20.73 -2.32
N LYS A 281 10.57 20.79 -3.18
CA LYS A 281 11.90 21.21 -2.77
C LYS A 281 11.90 22.64 -2.24
N THR A 282 11.24 23.56 -2.88
CA THR A 282 11.17 24.98 -2.46
C THR A 282 10.47 25.10 -1.11
N ASN A 283 9.33 24.43 -0.91
CA ASN A 283 8.52 24.56 0.31
C ASN A 283 9.13 23.92 1.55
N PHE A 284 10.06 22.99 1.39
CA PHE A 284 10.75 22.34 2.52
C PHE A 284 12.16 22.90 2.79
N TYR A 285 12.57 23.95 2.06
CA TYR A 285 13.92 24.52 2.16
C TYR A 285 13.95 26.01 2.52
N ASN A 286 12.79 26.63 2.57
CA ASN A 286 12.56 27.95 3.15
C ASN A 286 12.00 27.82 4.57
#